data_4af4da863535b6ee0f0ae98534fcba36
#
_entry.id   4af4da863535b6ee0f0ae98534fcba36
#
_cell.length_a   1.000
_cell.length_b   1.000
_cell.length_c   1.000
_cell.angle_alpha   90.00
_cell.angle_beta   90.00
_cell.angle_gamma   90.00
#
_symmetry.space_group_name_H-M   'P 1'
#
loop_
_entity.id
_entity.type
_entity.pdbx_description
1 polymer ?
#
loop_
_entity_poly.entity_id
_entity_poly.type
_entity_poly.pdbx_seq_one_letter_code
_entity_poly.pdbx_strand_id
1 'polypeptide(L)'
;MKEGERSSYRWVLLFGVWLVYFAFGLTQVAMAPLVGVIRTDLGLSDGAMGLILGAWPLVYVASAMPCGVFLDRAGPRTSLFASAGIIALSAMARGFADDELGLFFAVALFGIGGPLISIGAPKLVSLWFAGSSRALAMGIYITGPALGGICALAFTNSFAMPAMDGNWRHVLFLYAGISFAIGVIWLALASHPTAVRLQGKAVTDGAQRQAAVFLDLLKIPAVRLTLIMAVGAFFFNHGLNNWLPEILRRSGMTAAEAGFWAAIPTAIGVASSLLIPRLATPERRRAIMVALVFSAGLAAFLLQFAGNHLPLTAGLILQGIARGSMMTVMMLSLVETAGVGSRHAGTAGGIFFSAAEIGGILGPLTLGGLSDLTGGFSSGLYLLSGICFLMILLAIRLRP
;
A
#
# COMPACT_ATOMS: atom_id res chain seq x y z
N MET A 1 13.42 37.24 7.91
CA MET A 1 12.20 36.48 7.53
C MET A 1 11.42 36.19 8.79
N LYS A 2 10.17 36.65 8.85
CA LYS A 2 9.32 36.56 10.04
C LYS A 2 8.95 35.07 10.33
N GLU A 3 8.90 34.65 11.60
CA GLU A 3 8.50 33.28 12.01
C GLU A 3 7.18 32.82 11.39
N GLY A 4 6.27 33.76 11.08
CA GLY A 4 5.00 33.47 10.41
C GLY A 4 5.13 32.93 8.98
N GLU A 5 6.15 33.38 8.20
CA GLU A 5 6.36 32.84 6.83
C GLU A 5 6.89 31.41 6.84
N ARG A 6 7.71 31.05 7.85
CA ARG A 6 8.13 29.66 8.10
C ARG A 6 6.94 28.75 8.45
N SER A 7 5.97 29.30 9.19
CA SER A 7 4.78 28.58 9.64
C SER A 7 3.83 28.21 8.49
N SER A 8 3.67 29.07 7.49
CA SER A 8 2.73 28.84 6.38
C SER A 8 3.30 27.94 5.29
N TYR A 9 4.59 28.14 4.92
CA TYR A 9 5.20 27.38 3.81
C TYR A 9 5.32 25.87 4.07
N ARG A 10 5.40 25.43 5.34
CA ARG A 10 5.40 23.99 5.69
C ARG A 10 4.15 23.24 5.19
N TRP A 11 2.99 23.93 5.10
CA TRP A 11 1.76 23.33 4.59
C TRP A 11 1.80 23.17 3.06
N VAL A 12 2.44 24.10 2.35
CA VAL A 12 2.69 23.98 0.90
C VAL A 12 3.58 22.78 0.61
N LEU A 13 4.61 22.57 1.42
CA LEU A 13 5.49 21.43 1.30
C LEU A 13 4.78 20.12 1.65
N LEU A 14 3.90 20.13 2.67
CA LEU A 14 3.04 18.97 3.00
C LEU A 14 2.14 18.61 1.83
N PHE A 15 1.55 19.60 1.15
CA PHE A 15 0.76 19.36 -0.06
C PHE A 15 1.60 18.74 -1.18
N GLY A 16 2.85 19.21 -1.37
CA GLY A 16 3.79 18.58 -2.32
C GLY A 16 4.08 17.11 -1.99
N VAL A 17 4.34 16.80 -0.72
CA VAL A 17 4.49 15.40 -0.24
C VAL A 17 3.23 14.59 -0.50
N TRP A 18 2.07 15.16 -0.21
CA TRP A 18 0.77 14.53 -0.44
C TRP A 18 0.56 14.21 -1.93
N LEU A 19 0.92 15.13 -2.84
CA LEU A 19 0.86 14.88 -4.28
C LEU A 19 1.75 13.71 -4.70
N VAL A 20 3.00 13.63 -4.20
CA VAL A 20 3.90 12.51 -4.52
C VAL A 20 3.32 11.18 -4.00
N TYR A 21 2.71 11.18 -2.80
CA TYR A 21 2.01 10.01 -2.30
C TYR A 21 0.73 9.67 -3.09
N PHE A 22 0.03 10.67 -3.59
CA PHE A 22 -1.10 10.47 -4.50
C PHE A 22 -0.65 9.77 -5.79
N ALA A 23 0.45 10.24 -6.42
CA ALA A 23 1.03 9.60 -7.61
C ALA A 23 1.48 8.15 -7.33
N PHE A 24 2.04 7.89 -6.14
CA PHE A 24 2.36 6.54 -5.70
C PHE A 24 1.11 5.65 -5.67
N GLY A 25 0.03 6.07 -5.01
CA GLY A 25 -1.21 5.29 -4.92
C GLY A 25 -1.91 5.12 -6.27
N LEU A 26 -1.91 6.16 -7.11
CA LEU A 26 -2.44 6.12 -8.47
C LEU A 26 -1.74 5.03 -9.29
N THR A 27 -0.40 5.04 -9.32
CA THR A 27 0.39 4.10 -10.13
C THR A 27 0.41 2.69 -9.53
N GLN A 28 0.40 2.56 -8.19
CA GLN A 28 0.33 1.27 -7.50
C GLN A 28 -0.92 0.49 -7.90
N VAL A 29 -2.06 1.16 -7.96
CA VAL A 29 -3.37 0.54 -8.20
C VAL A 29 -3.74 0.52 -9.68
N ALA A 30 -3.02 1.27 -10.54
CA ALA A 30 -3.33 1.45 -11.97
C ALA A 30 -3.56 0.15 -12.75
N MET A 31 -2.85 -0.93 -12.39
CA MET A 31 -2.96 -2.22 -13.07
C MET A 31 -4.27 -2.96 -12.75
N ALA A 32 -4.79 -2.82 -11.53
CA ALA A 32 -5.95 -3.59 -11.06
C ALA A 32 -7.20 -3.45 -11.95
N PRO A 33 -7.63 -2.23 -12.34
CA PRO A 33 -8.79 -2.07 -13.24
C PRO A 33 -8.48 -2.46 -14.70
N LEU A 34 -7.22 -2.63 -15.08
CA LEU A 34 -6.76 -2.97 -16.44
C LEU A 34 -6.42 -4.45 -16.62
N VAL A 35 -6.44 -5.26 -15.55
CA VAL A 35 -6.02 -6.67 -15.57
C VAL A 35 -6.67 -7.44 -16.73
N GLY A 36 -8.00 -7.32 -16.91
CA GLY A 36 -8.71 -8.06 -17.95
C GLY A 36 -8.28 -7.70 -19.37
N VAL A 37 -8.06 -6.41 -19.64
CA VAL A 37 -7.64 -5.93 -20.98
C VAL A 37 -6.18 -6.30 -21.25
N ILE A 38 -5.27 -6.07 -20.31
CA ILE A 38 -3.85 -6.40 -20.43
C ILE A 38 -3.66 -7.90 -20.63
N ARG A 39 -4.35 -8.71 -19.83
CA ARG A 39 -4.29 -10.17 -19.93
C ARG A 39 -4.72 -10.65 -21.30
N THR A 40 -5.79 -10.10 -21.85
CA THR A 40 -6.28 -10.48 -23.18
C THR A 40 -5.35 -10.02 -24.29
N ASP A 41 -4.81 -8.82 -24.19
CA ASP A 41 -3.94 -8.23 -25.21
C ASP A 41 -2.57 -8.93 -25.29
N LEU A 42 -2.00 -9.31 -24.13
CA LEU A 42 -0.70 -9.99 -24.05
C LEU A 42 -0.81 -11.52 -23.99
N GLY A 43 -2.01 -12.09 -24.04
CA GLY A 43 -2.23 -13.54 -23.97
C GLY A 43 -1.81 -14.18 -22.65
N LEU A 44 -1.91 -13.43 -21.52
CA LEU A 44 -1.43 -13.89 -20.22
C LEU A 44 -2.49 -14.70 -19.47
N SER A 45 -2.04 -15.69 -18.68
CA SER A 45 -2.88 -16.37 -17.69
C SER A 45 -3.14 -15.49 -16.45
N ASP A 46 -4.11 -15.87 -15.62
CA ASP A 46 -4.34 -15.19 -14.33
C ASP A 46 -3.13 -15.37 -13.39
N GLY A 47 -2.45 -16.52 -13.41
CA GLY A 47 -1.24 -16.79 -12.64
C GLY A 47 -0.07 -15.90 -13.05
N ALA A 48 0.19 -15.74 -14.37
CA ALA A 48 1.18 -14.82 -14.89
C ALA A 48 0.88 -13.38 -14.48
N MET A 49 -0.37 -12.96 -14.58
CA MET A 49 -0.81 -11.66 -14.13
C MET A 49 -0.62 -11.47 -12.61
N GLY A 50 -0.92 -12.50 -11.82
CA GLY A 50 -0.70 -12.51 -10.38
C GLY A 50 0.77 -12.36 -9.99
N LEU A 51 1.68 -13.01 -10.74
CA LEU A 51 3.13 -12.86 -10.59
C LEU A 51 3.57 -11.41 -10.88
N ILE A 52 3.09 -10.84 -11.97
CA ILE A 52 3.37 -9.44 -12.35
C ILE A 52 2.89 -8.48 -11.25
N LEU A 53 1.67 -8.66 -10.74
CA LEU A 53 1.12 -7.80 -9.68
C LEU A 53 1.89 -7.94 -8.36
N GLY A 54 2.50 -9.11 -8.10
CA GLY A 54 3.38 -9.37 -6.95
C GLY A 54 4.83 -8.88 -7.11
N ALA A 55 5.23 -8.38 -8.29
CA ALA A 55 6.62 -8.03 -8.57
C ALA A 55 7.13 -6.83 -7.78
N TRP A 56 6.30 -5.80 -7.60
CA TRP A 56 6.73 -4.58 -6.90
C TRP A 56 6.99 -4.77 -5.41
N PRO A 57 6.20 -5.56 -4.62
CA PRO A 57 6.50 -5.82 -3.22
C PRO A 57 7.82 -6.56 -3.04
N LEU A 58 8.15 -7.47 -3.95
CA LEU A 58 9.43 -8.19 -3.96
C LEU A 58 10.62 -7.22 -4.01
N VAL A 59 10.60 -6.30 -4.97
CA VAL A 59 11.67 -5.31 -5.13
C VAL A 59 11.62 -4.24 -4.03
N TYR A 60 10.44 -3.91 -3.51
CA TYR A 60 10.28 -2.98 -2.40
C TYR A 60 11.08 -3.43 -1.16
N VAL A 61 10.94 -4.70 -0.77
CA VAL A 61 11.70 -5.25 0.38
C VAL A 61 13.20 -5.20 0.12
N ALA A 62 13.64 -5.63 -1.06
CA ALA A 62 15.07 -5.66 -1.41
C ALA A 62 15.67 -4.25 -1.49
N SER A 63 14.92 -3.26 -1.95
CA SER A 63 15.39 -1.89 -2.15
C SER A 63 15.25 -0.99 -0.91
N ALA A 64 14.53 -1.40 0.13
CA ALA A 64 14.25 -0.57 1.31
C ALA A 64 15.54 -0.06 1.99
N MET A 65 16.53 -0.94 2.19
CA MET A 65 17.80 -0.56 2.81
C MET A 65 18.66 0.36 1.91
N PRO A 66 18.92 0.04 0.63
CA PRO A 66 19.60 0.97 -0.28
C PRO A 66 18.91 2.34 -0.40
N CYS A 67 17.59 2.35 -0.46
CA CYS A 67 16.79 3.58 -0.52
C CYS A 67 16.91 4.42 0.77
N GLY A 68 16.97 3.79 1.93
CA GLY A 68 17.25 4.45 3.20
C GLY A 68 18.61 5.15 3.20
N VAL A 69 19.66 4.45 2.75
CA VAL A 69 21.02 5.04 2.61
C VAL A 69 21.03 6.19 1.60
N PHE A 70 20.33 6.03 0.49
CA PHE A 70 20.20 7.12 -0.50
C PHE A 70 19.49 8.34 0.11
N LEU A 71 18.39 8.12 0.82
CA LEU A 71 17.65 9.19 1.51
C LEU A 71 18.54 9.95 2.52
N ASP A 72 19.38 9.23 3.26
CA ASP A 72 20.28 9.84 4.25
C ASP A 72 21.35 10.70 3.59
N ARG A 73 21.85 10.29 2.42
CA ARG A 73 22.90 11.02 1.68
C ARG A 73 22.34 12.17 0.83
N ALA A 74 21.28 11.89 0.07
CA ALA A 74 20.71 12.84 -0.89
C ALA A 74 19.67 13.80 -0.28
N GLY A 75 19.16 13.47 0.91
CA GLY A 75 18.13 14.21 1.60
C GLY A 75 16.71 13.97 1.06
N PRO A 76 15.69 14.37 1.83
CA PRO A 76 14.28 14.10 1.48
C PRO A 76 13.83 14.75 0.17
N ARG A 77 14.33 15.94 -0.15
CA ARG A 77 13.97 16.65 -1.39
C ARG A 77 14.30 15.82 -2.63
N THR A 78 15.55 15.39 -2.74
CA THR A 78 16.06 14.62 -3.88
C THR A 78 15.43 13.22 -3.91
N SER A 79 15.26 12.61 -2.75
CA SER A 79 14.68 11.26 -2.63
C SER A 79 13.22 11.21 -3.07
N LEU A 80 12.40 12.18 -2.70
CA LEU A 80 11.00 12.23 -3.14
C LEU A 80 10.90 12.55 -4.64
N PHE A 81 11.77 13.39 -5.18
CA PHE A 81 11.85 13.62 -6.62
C PHE A 81 12.25 12.36 -7.38
N ALA A 82 13.30 11.67 -6.91
CA ALA A 82 13.72 10.39 -7.48
C ALA A 82 12.60 9.33 -7.40
N SER A 83 11.88 9.28 -6.28
CA SER A 83 10.71 8.42 -6.13
C SER A 83 9.66 8.69 -7.20
N ALA A 84 9.23 9.94 -7.37
CA ALA A 84 8.25 10.33 -8.38
C ALA A 84 8.74 10.00 -9.81
N GLY A 85 10.03 10.22 -10.09
CA GLY A 85 10.65 9.86 -11.37
C GLY A 85 10.65 8.36 -11.64
N ILE A 86 11.00 7.54 -10.65
CA ILE A 86 10.98 6.07 -10.76
C ILE A 86 9.54 5.55 -10.94
N ILE A 87 8.58 6.11 -10.21
CA ILE A 87 7.15 5.78 -10.33
C ILE A 87 6.65 6.11 -11.75
N ALA A 88 7.00 7.29 -12.27
CA ALA A 88 6.65 7.70 -13.63
C ALA A 88 7.30 6.79 -14.69
N LEU A 89 8.59 6.47 -14.51
CA LEU A 89 9.33 5.56 -15.39
C LEU A 89 8.73 4.15 -15.39
N SER A 90 8.35 3.63 -14.20
CA SER A 90 7.64 2.36 -14.10
C SER A 90 6.31 2.38 -14.86
N ALA A 91 5.49 3.41 -14.69
CA ALA A 91 4.22 3.54 -15.40
C ALA A 91 4.44 3.62 -16.92
N MET A 92 5.45 4.38 -17.37
CA MET A 92 5.84 4.48 -18.77
C MET A 92 6.30 3.12 -19.32
N ALA A 93 7.20 2.44 -18.60
CA ALA A 93 7.73 1.14 -19.00
C ALA A 93 6.61 0.08 -19.13
N ARG A 94 5.61 0.10 -18.26
CA ARG A 94 4.42 -0.78 -18.36
C ARG A 94 3.67 -0.54 -19.68
N GLY A 95 3.56 0.72 -20.13
CA GLY A 95 2.90 1.07 -21.40
C GLY A 95 3.67 0.59 -22.64
N PHE A 96 4.98 0.37 -22.53
CA PHE A 96 5.82 -0.18 -23.59
C PHE A 96 5.98 -1.70 -23.54
N ALA A 97 5.42 -2.37 -22.52
CA ALA A 97 5.56 -3.81 -22.37
C ALA A 97 4.71 -4.56 -23.40
N ASP A 98 5.35 -5.45 -24.15
CA ASP A 98 4.72 -6.29 -25.18
C ASP A 98 4.67 -7.77 -24.80
N ASP A 99 5.26 -8.13 -23.65
CA ASP A 99 5.30 -9.49 -23.13
C ASP A 99 5.24 -9.53 -21.59
N GLU A 100 5.16 -10.75 -21.05
CA GLU A 100 5.11 -11.03 -19.60
C GLU A 100 6.34 -10.49 -18.86
N LEU A 101 7.55 -10.74 -19.40
CA LEU A 101 8.80 -10.34 -18.73
C LEU A 101 8.99 -8.83 -18.73
N GLY A 102 8.70 -8.17 -19.83
CA GLY A 102 8.74 -6.70 -19.93
C GLY A 102 7.80 -6.06 -18.92
N LEU A 103 6.56 -6.56 -18.81
CA LEU A 103 5.59 -6.06 -17.86
C LEU A 103 5.98 -6.36 -16.41
N PHE A 104 6.54 -7.55 -16.13
CA PHE A 104 7.04 -7.92 -14.81
C PHE A 104 8.14 -6.94 -14.34
N PHE A 105 9.16 -6.71 -15.16
CA PHE A 105 10.25 -5.79 -14.79
C PHE A 105 9.78 -4.33 -14.70
N ALA A 106 8.85 -3.92 -15.55
CA ALA A 106 8.24 -2.60 -15.47
C ALA A 106 7.48 -2.38 -14.15
N VAL A 107 6.73 -3.39 -13.68
CA VAL A 107 6.05 -3.35 -12.38
C VAL A 107 7.04 -3.46 -11.23
N ALA A 108 8.07 -4.32 -11.36
CA ALA A 108 9.13 -4.47 -10.37
C ALA A 108 9.88 -3.15 -10.09
N LEU A 109 10.14 -2.36 -11.14
CA LEU A 109 10.78 -1.05 -11.05
C LEU A 109 10.04 -0.11 -10.07
N PHE A 110 8.72 -0.17 -10.01
CA PHE A 110 7.93 0.61 -9.04
C PHE A 110 8.36 0.33 -7.59
N GLY A 111 8.78 -0.90 -7.29
CA GLY A 111 9.24 -1.30 -5.96
C GLY A 111 10.44 -0.51 -5.45
N ILE A 112 11.26 0.08 -6.33
CA ILE A 112 12.38 0.95 -5.93
C ILE A 112 11.88 2.34 -5.51
N GLY A 113 10.84 2.86 -6.17
CA GLY A 113 10.26 4.17 -5.83
C GLY A 113 9.56 4.18 -4.48
N GLY A 114 8.94 3.07 -4.10
CA GLY A 114 8.15 2.93 -2.88
C GLY A 114 8.89 3.29 -1.58
N PRO A 115 10.03 2.67 -1.26
CA PRO A 115 10.76 2.96 -0.03
C PRO A 115 11.25 4.41 0.06
N LEU A 116 11.61 5.04 -1.06
CA LEU A 116 12.06 6.44 -1.07
C LEU A 116 11.00 7.39 -0.54
N ILE A 117 9.72 7.15 -0.88
CA ILE A 117 8.63 7.98 -0.38
C ILE A 117 8.16 7.54 1.01
N SER A 118 8.02 6.24 1.27
CA SER A 118 7.48 5.76 2.55
C SER A 118 8.42 6.02 3.74
N ILE A 119 9.72 6.14 3.51
CA ILE A 119 10.70 6.55 4.54
C ILE A 119 10.89 8.07 4.50
N GLY A 120 10.92 8.68 3.31
CA GLY A 120 11.21 10.10 3.11
C GLY A 120 10.12 11.04 3.61
N ALA A 121 8.86 10.71 3.39
CA ALA A 121 7.74 11.56 3.78
C ALA A 121 7.59 11.72 5.31
N PRO A 122 7.58 10.64 6.13
CA PRO A 122 7.57 10.79 7.58
C PRO A 122 8.78 11.55 8.12
N LYS A 123 9.98 11.32 7.55
CA LYS A 123 11.19 12.04 7.91
C LYS A 123 11.02 13.54 7.68
N LEU A 124 10.52 13.92 6.52
CA LEU A 124 10.28 15.30 6.15
C LEU A 124 9.23 15.97 7.05
N VAL A 125 8.10 15.30 7.29
CA VAL A 125 7.05 15.80 8.20
C VAL A 125 7.61 15.99 9.61
N SER A 126 8.43 15.06 10.11
CA SER A 126 9.03 15.17 11.44
C SER A 126 10.01 16.35 11.59
N LEU A 127 10.66 16.76 10.50
CA LEU A 127 11.56 17.91 10.47
C LEU A 127 10.81 19.26 10.50
N TRP A 128 9.60 19.31 9.94
CA TRP A 128 8.90 20.58 9.73
C TRP A 128 7.72 20.80 10.67
N PHE A 129 7.22 19.75 11.27
CA PHE A 129 6.07 19.81 12.18
C PHE A 129 6.44 19.30 13.57
N ALA A 130 5.92 19.96 14.60
CA ALA A 130 6.10 19.57 16.00
C ALA A 130 4.74 19.52 16.74
N GLY A 131 4.68 18.82 17.87
CA GLY A 131 3.49 18.73 18.70
C GLY A 131 2.26 18.22 17.94
N SER A 132 1.09 18.81 18.22
CA SER A 132 -0.19 18.43 17.60
C SER A 132 -0.22 18.61 16.07
N SER A 133 0.50 19.60 15.56
CA SER A 133 0.57 19.84 14.12
C SER A 133 1.30 18.72 13.37
N ARG A 134 2.23 18.00 14.01
CA ARG A 134 2.88 16.82 13.44
C ARG A 134 1.89 15.67 13.24
N ALA A 135 1.07 15.40 14.24
CA ALA A 135 0.05 14.35 14.16
C ALA A 135 -0.96 14.65 13.03
N LEU A 136 -1.39 15.91 12.90
CA LEU A 136 -2.27 16.33 11.83
C LEU A 136 -1.60 16.17 10.45
N ALA A 137 -0.35 16.62 10.29
CA ALA A 137 0.40 16.50 9.04
C ALA A 137 0.62 15.04 8.63
N MET A 138 0.93 14.15 9.61
CA MET A 138 1.02 12.70 9.38
C MET A 138 -0.31 12.13 8.89
N GLY A 139 -1.43 12.52 9.49
CA GLY A 139 -2.77 12.11 9.05
C GLY A 139 -3.10 12.58 7.64
N ILE A 140 -2.71 13.81 7.28
CA ILE A 140 -3.00 14.38 5.95
C ILE A 140 -2.22 13.64 4.86
N TYR A 141 -0.89 13.52 4.95
CA TYR A 141 -0.13 12.97 3.83
C TYR A 141 -0.46 11.51 3.55
N ILE A 142 -0.81 10.71 4.58
CA ILE A 142 -1.14 9.29 4.42
C ILE A 142 -2.46 9.06 3.69
N THR A 143 -3.30 10.08 3.51
CA THR A 143 -4.50 9.99 2.66
C THR A 143 -4.17 10.01 1.17
N GLY A 144 -2.99 10.49 0.79
CA GLY A 144 -2.56 10.59 -0.61
C GLY A 144 -2.66 9.28 -1.38
N PRO A 145 -2.01 8.19 -0.92
CA PRO A 145 -2.09 6.90 -1.63
C PRO A 145 -3.49 6.34 -1.74
N ALA A 146 -4.31 6.52 -0.72
CA ALA A 146 -5.69 6.06 -0.75
C ALA A 146 -6.51 6.80 -1.81
N LEU A 147 -6.39 8.12 -1.89
CA LEU A 147 -7.08 8.92 -2.90
C LEU A 147 -6.53 8.64 -4.30
N GLY A 148 -5.22 8.48 -4.47
CA GLY A 148 -4.62 8.05 -5.73
C GLY A 148 -5.17 6.69 -6.20
N GLY A 149 -5.26 5.72 -5.30
CA GLY A 149 -5.82 4.40 -5.57
C GLY A 149 -7.31 4.45 -5.90
N ILE A 150 -8.11 5.26 -5.18
CA ILE A 150 -9.53 5.49 -5.50
C ILE A 150 -9.65 6.08 -6.91
N CYS A 151 -8.83 7.08 -7.25
CA CYS A 151 -8.82 7.65 -8.59
C CYS A 151 -8.47 6.60 -9.66
N ALA A 152 -7.46 5.77 -9.43
CA ALA A 152 -7.13 4.69 -10.35
C ALA A 152 -8.30 3.72 -10.55
N LEU A 153 -8.96 3.29 -9.49
CA LEU A 153 -10.08 2.35 -9.57
C LEU A 153 -11.29 2.97 -10.25
N ALA A 154 -11.70 4.16 -9.79
CA ALA A 154 -12.94 4.77 -10.24
C ALA A 154 -12.83 5.39 -11.66
N PHE A 155 -11.70 6.00 -12.00
CA PHE A 155 -11.59 6.79 -13.23
C PHE A 155 -10.87 6.10 -14.39
N THR A 156 -10.16 4.99 -14.17
CA THR A 156 -9.46 4.29 -15.26
C THR A 156 -10.44 3.83 -16.34
N ASN A 157 -11.44 3.04 -15.99
CA ASN A 157 -12.38 2.47 -16.99
C ASN A 157 -13.55 3.39 -17.31
N SER A 158 -13.90 4.33 -16.42
CA SER A 158 -15.03 5.25 -16.64
C SER A 158 -14.65 6.49 -17.46
N PHE A 159 -13.38 6.91 -17.39
CA PHE A 159 -12.91 8.13 -18.03
C PHE A 159 -11.64 7.93 -18.85
N ALA A 160 -10.55 7.38 -18.27
CA ALA A 160 -9.26 7.33 -18.95
C ALA A 160 -9.26 6.37 -20.15
N MET A 161 -9.84 5.18 -20.04
CA MET A 161 -9.95 4.22 -21.14
C MET A 161 -10.79 4.78 -22.31
N PRO A 162 -12.00 5.34 -22.09
CA PRO A 162 -12.75 5.99 -23.17
C PRO A 162 -12.00 7.16 -23.81
N ALA A 163 -11.33 8.00 -23.01
CA ALA A 163 -10.56 9.15 -23.50
C ALA A 163 -9.31 8.76 -24.31
N MET A 164 -8.84 7.52 -24.17
CA MET A 164 -7.67 6.96 -24.85
C MET A 164 -8.05 5.86 -25.86
N ASP A 165 -9.25 5.94 -26.42
CA ASP A 165 -9.77 5.02 -27.44
C ASP A 165 -9.70 3.53 -27.04
N GLY A 166 -9.84 3.23 -25.75
CA GLY A 166 -9.73 1.88 -25.21
C GLY A 166 -8.31 1.32 -25.12
N ASN A 167 -7.28 2.14 -25.36
CA ASN A 167 -5.89 1.71 -25.33
C ASN A 167 -5.30 1.83 -23.90
N TRP A 168 -5.12 0.70 -23.23
CA TRP A 168 -4.58 0.64 -21.86
C TRP A 168 -3.14 1.18 -21.77
N ARG A 169 -2.32 1.08 -22.82
CA ARG A 169 -0.96 1.62 -22.87
C ARG A 169 -0.99 3.14 -22.75
N HIS A 170 -1.88 3.80 -23.49
CA HIS A 170 -2.06 5.26 -23.41
C HIS A 170 -2.51 5.72 -22.03
N VAL A 171 -3.35 4.94 -21.35
CA VAL A 171 -3.73 5.23 -19.95
C VAL A 171 -2.51 5.17 -19.01
N LEU A 172 -1.62 4.21 -19.18
CA LEU A 172 -0.39 4.13 -18.39
C LEU A 172 0.58 5.27 -18.73
N PHE A 173 0.67 5.69 -19.98
CA PHE A 173 1.43 6.91 -20.35
C PHE A 173 0.83 8.18 -19.75
N LEU A 174 -0.48 8.30 -19.69
CA LEU A 174 -1.16 9.40 -18.97
C LEU A 174 -0.76 9.41 -17.49
N TYR A 175 -0.79 8.26 -16.82
CA TYR A 175 -0.41 8.17 -15.39
C TYR A 175 1.10 8.41 -15.18
N ALA A 176 1.94 8.01 -16.12
CA ALA A 176 3.36 8.35 -16.12
C ALA A 176 3.57 9.86 -16.21
N GLY A 177 2.86 10.52 -17.14
CA GLY A 177 2.89 11.98 -17.30
C GLY A 177 2.43 12.73 -16.05
N ILE A 178 1.33 12.30 -15.43
CA ILE A 178 0.83 12.84 -14.17
C ILE A 178 1.88 12.69 -13.05
N SER A 179 2.44 11.50 -12.90
CA SER A 179 3.44 11.23 -11.86
C SER A 179 4.72 12.04 -12.06
N PHE A 180 5.16 12.20 -13.31
CA PHE A 180 6.30 13.03 -13.66
C PHE A 180 6.04 14.51 -13.37
N ALA A 181 4.90 15.04 -13.80
CA ALA A 181 4.49 16.43 -13.53
C ALA A 181 4.44 16.72 -12.03
N ILE A 182 3.89 15.78 -11.23
CA ILE A 182 3.90 15.87 -9.76
C ILE A 182 5.33 15.90 -9.22
N GLY A 183 6.24 15.10 -9.76
CA GLY A 183 7.66 15.13 -9.40
C GLY A 183 8.29 16.50 -9.66
N VAL A 184 8.02 17.12 -10.82
CA VAL A 184 8.50 18.47 -11.17
C VAL A 184 7.90 19.52 -10.23
N ILE A 185 6.60 19.45 -9.94
CA ILE A 185 5.92 20.33 -8.97
C ILE A 185 6.59 20.19 -7.60
N TRP A 186 6.83 18.97 -7.14
CA TRP A 186 7.54 18.71 -5.89
C TRP A 186 8.92 19.37 -5.88
N LEU A 187 9.70 19.17 -6.94
CA LEU A 187 11.04 19.74 -7.04
C LEU A 187 11.01 21.26 -6.98
N ALA A 188 10.06 21.89 -7.67
CA ALA A 188 9.87 23.35 -7.64
C ALA A 188 9.53 23.84 -6.22
N LEU A 189 8.55 23.22 -5.56
CA LEU A 189 8.16 23.57 -4.18
C LEU A 189 9.30 23.35 -3.19
N ALA A 190 9.98 22.21 -3.27
CA ALA A 190 11.07 21.86 -2.37
C ALA A 190 12.39 22.65 -2.65
N SER A 191 12.48 23.37 -3.78
CA SER A 191 13.62 24.22 -4.16
C SER A 191 13.50 25.64 -3.59
N HIS A 192 12.36 26.00 -3.03
CA HIS A 192 12.19 27.33 -2.44
C HIS A 192 13.21 27.56 -1.31
N PRO A 193 13.81 28.79 -1.20
CA PRO A 193 14.85 29.05 -0.20
C PRO A 193 14.48 28.71 1.24
N THR A 194 13.21 28.84 1.60
CA THR A 194 12.69 28.47 2.92
C THR A 194 12.79 26.96 3.18
N ALA A 195 12.54 26.13 2.14
CA ALA A 195 12.61 24.67 2.24
C ALA A 195 14.07 24.18 2.36
N VAL A 196 14.98 24.75 1.57
CA VAL A 196 16.39 24.36 1.54
C VAL A 196 17.09 24.63 2.89
N ARG A 197 16.76 25.74 3.55
CA ARG A 197 17.33 26.09 4.86
C ARG A 197 16.87 25.20 6.01
N LEU A 198 15.74 24.52 5.88
CA LEU A 198 15.18 23.65 6.91
C LEU A 198 15.72 22.22 6.83
N GLN A 199 16.41 21.85 5.76
CA GLN A 199 17.07 20.55 5.62
C GLN A 199 18.40 20.53 6.39
N GLY A 200 18.33 20.64 7.72
CA GLY A 200 19.50 20.50 8.60
C GLY A 200 20.15 19.11 8.45
N LYS A 201 21.45 19.04 8.74
CA LYS A 201 22.29 17.84 8.65
C LYS A 201 21.58 16.62 9.25
N ALA A 202 21.34 15.62 8.43
CA ALA A 202 20.83 14.32 8.88
C ALA A 202 21.87 13.67 9.77
N VAL A 203 21.44 13.28 10.97
CA VAL A 203 22.28 12.49 11.90
C VAL A 203 22.18 11.04 11.44
N THR A 204 23.31 10.50 10.99
CA THR A 204 23.47 9.06 10.69
C THR A 204 23.89 8.35 11.97
N ASP A 205 22.98 7.60 12.59
CA ASP A 205 23.30 6.69 13.69
C ASP A 205 23.00 5.23 13.33
N GLY A 206 24.06 4.41 13.23
CA GLY A 206 24.08 3.06 13.78
C GLY A 206 23.47 1.88 13.02
N ALA A 207 23.76 1.63 11.74
CA ALA A 207 23.31 0.40 11.04
C ALA A 207 23.83 -0.92 11.67
N GLN A 208 25.01 -0.94 12.25
CA GLN A 208 25.58 -2.16 12.85
C GLN A 208 24.89 -2.65 14.14
N ARG A 209 24.24 -1.75 14.88
CA ARG A 209 23.52 -2.11 16.11
C ARG A 209 22.14 -2.73 15.84
N GLN A 210 21.59 -2.55 14.64
CA GLN A 210 20.25 -3.00 14.27
C GLN A 210 20.17 -4.51 14.01
N ALA A 211 21.23 -5.15 13.47
CA ALA A 211 21.20 -6.58 13.15
C ALA A 211 21.11 -7.49 14.38
N ALA A 212 21.79 -7.14 15.49
CA ALA A 212 21.69 -7.90 16.74
C ALA A 212 20.29 -7.79 17.36
N VAL A 213 19.71 -6.59 17.37
CA VAL A 213 18.34 -6.34 17.85
C VAL A 213 17.31 -7.10 17.02
N PHE A 214 17.51 -7.21 15.70
CA PHE A 214 16.65 -7.98 14.80
C PHE A 214 16.48 -9.44 15.25
N LEU A 215 17.61 -10.14 15.52
CA LEU A 215 17.57 -11.55 15.95
C LEU A 215 16.94 -11.71 17.33
N ASP A 216 17.17 -10.78 18.24
CA ASP A 216 16.59 -10.83 19.59
C ASP A 216 15.09 -10.62 19.57
N LEU A 217 14.59 -9.71 18.73
CA LEU A 217 13.14 -9.51 18.56
C LEU A 217 12.45 -10.77 18.00
N LEU A 218 13.08 -11.51 17.11
CA LEU A 218 12.53 -12.75 16.57
C LEU A 218 12.44 -13.89 17.60
N LYS A 219 13.15 -13.80 18.74
CA LYS A 219 13.02 -14.78 19.83
C LYS A 219 11.72 -14.62 20.61
N ILE A 220 11.10 -13.44 20.58
CA ILE A 220 9.87 -13.12 21.32
C ILE A 220 8.67 -13.80 20.63
N PRO A 221 7.93 -14.71 21.32
CA PRO A 221 6.82 -15.44 20.70
C PRO A 221 5.71 -14.53 20.16
N ALA A 222 5.37 -13.47 20.88
CA ALA A 222 4.35 -12.50 20.45
C ALA A 222 4.76 -11.77 19.16
N VAL A 223 6.06 -11.45 19.00
CA VAL A 223 6.59 -10.87 17.76
C VAL A 223 6.39 -11.84 16.61
N ARG A 224 6.81 -13.11 16.76
CA ARG A 224 6.65 -14.13 15.70
C ARG A 224 5.19 -14.31 15.29
N LEU A 225 4.27 -14.38 16.26
CA LEU A 225 2.84 -14.49 15.98
C LEU A 225 2.33 -13.28 15.18
N THR A 226 2.72 -12.08 15.59
CA THR A 226 2.33 -10.85 14.87
C THR A 226 2.90 -10.81 13.45
N LEU A 227 4.13 -11.28 13.24
CA LEU A 227 4.73 -11.36 11.90
C LEU A 227 4.01 -12.35 11.00
N ILE A 228 3.63 -13.54 11.50
CA ILE A 228 2.83 -14.51 10.75
C ILE A 228 1.47 -13.91 10.38
N MET A 229 0.82 -13.22 11.32
CA MET A 229 -0.43 -12.53 11.06
C MET A 229 -0.26 -11.40 10.03
N ALA A 230 0.88 -10.69 10.03
CA ALA A 230 1.18 -9.66 9.05
C ALA A 230 1.29 -10.23 7.63
N VAL A 231 1.91 -11.42 7.46
CA VAL A 231 1.92 -12.15 6.18
C VAL A 231 0.49 -12.42 5.71
N GLY A 232 -0.37 -12.97 6.58
CA GLY A 232 -1.77 -13.26 6.24
C GLY A 232 -2.58 -12.01 5.91
N ALA A 233 -2.34 -10.90 6.64
CA ALA A 233 -3.01 -9.63 6.41
C ALA A 233 -2.65 -9.02 5.05
N PHE A 234 -1.38 -9.06 4.66
CA PHE A 234 -0.94 -8.56 3.35
C PHE A 234 -1.32 -9.49 2.21
N PHE A 235 -1.31 -10.81 2.45
CA PHE A 235 -1.84 -11.78 1.51
C PHE A 235 -3.30 -11.45 1.16
N PHE A 236 -4.14 -11.23 2.17
CA PHE A 236 -5.53 -10.81 2.01
C PHE A 236 -5.63 -9.46 1.29
N ASN A 237 -4.91 -8.44 1.78
CA ASN A 237 -5.01 -7.09 1.25
C ASN A 237 -4.54 -6.99 -0.21
N HIS A 238 -3.35 -7.48 -0.52
CA HIS A 238 -2.79 -7.39 -1.87
C HIS A 238 -3.52 -8.34 -2.83
N GLY A 239 -3.90 -9.54 -2.37
CA GLY A 239 -4.70 -10.45 -3.15
C GLY A 239 -6.00 -9.81 -3.61
N LEU A 240 -6.83 -9.33 -2.67
CA LEU A 240 -8.10 -8.71 -3.02
C LEU A 240 -7.93 -7.39 -3.76
N ASN A 241 -7.03 -6.49 -3.33
CA ASN A 241 -6.89 -5.20 -3.97
C ASN A 241 -6.55 -5.28 -5.46
N ASN A 242 -5.71 -6.25 -5.82
CA ASN A 242 -5.28 -6.41 -7.20
C ASN A 242 -6.35 -7.11 -8.05
N TRP A 243 -7.08 -8.05 -7.47
CA TRP A 243 -8.03 -8.87 -8.21
C TRP A 243 -9.49 -8.42 -8.08
N LEU A 244 -9.83 -7.55 -7.12
CA LEU A 244 -11.22 -7.16 -6.86
C LEU A 244 -11.95 -6.60 -8.09
N PRO A 245 -11.37 -5.67 -8.89
CA PRO A 245 -12.05 -5.20 -10.10
C PRO A 245 -12.36 -6.34 -11.08
N GLU A 246 -11.43 -7.29 -11.25
CA GLU A 246 -11.61 -8.42 -12.16
C GLU A 246 -12.62 -9.45 -11.59
N ILE A 247 -12.62 -9.69 -10.28
CA ILE A 247 -13.64 -10.52 -9.61
C ILE A 247 -15.04 -9.95 -9.86
N LEU A 248 -15.20 -8.63 -9.68
CA LEU A 248 -16.48 -7.95 -9.89
C LEU A 248 -16.89 -7.94 -11.37
N ARG A 249 -15.93 -7.75 -12.27
CA ARG A 249 -16.18 -7.84 -13.73
C ARG A 249 -16.66 -9.23 -14.13
N ARG A 250 -16.03 -10.29 -13.59
CA ARG A 250 -16.45 -11.69 -13.86
C ARG A 250 -17.78 -12.06 -13.19
N SER A 251 -18.25 -11.27 -12.22
CA SER A 251 -19.60 -11.44 -11.65
C SER A 251 -20.70 -10.77 -12.48
N GLY A 252 -20.37 -10.17 -13.65
CA GLY A 252 -21.31 -9.58 -14.58
C GLY A 252 -21.33 -8.06 -14.63
N MET A 253 -20.47 -7.37 -13.88
CA MET A 253 -20.36 -5.92 -13.92
C MET A 253 -19.58 -5.44 -15.14
N THR A 254 -19.91 -4.26 -15.65
CA THR A 254 -19.06 -3.56 -16.61
C THR A 254 -17.72 -3.18 -15.96
N ALA A 255 -16.67 -2.95 -16.75
CA ALA A 255 -15.37 -2.55 -16.23
C ALA A 255 -15.43 -1.25 -15.40
N ALA A 256 -16.27 -0.29 -15.82
CA ALA A 256 -16.48 0.96 -15.08
C ALA A 256 -17.16 0.72 -13.73
N GLU A 257 -18.26 -0.03 -13.69
CA GLU A 257 -18.95 -0.38 -12.45
C GLU A 257 -18.03 -1.14 -11.49
N ALA A 258 -17.30 -2.15 -11.97
CA ALA A 258 -16.35 -2.92 -11.18
C ALA A 258 -15.28 -2.02 -10.55
N GLY A 259 -14.78 -1.02 -11.28
CA GLY A 259 -13.85 -0.02 -10.77
C GLY A 259 -14.44 0.83 -9.65
N PHE A 260 -15.66 1.35 -9.82
CA PHE A 260 -16.35 2.13 -8.78
C PHE A 260 -16.60 1.31 -7.51
N TRP A 261 -17.14 0.10 -7.65
CA TRP A 261 -17.39 -0.78 -6.51
C TRP A 261 -16.08 -1.17 -5.81
N ALA A 262 -15.01 -1.43 -6.55
CA ALA A 262 -13.70 -1.77 -5.98
C ALA A 262 -13.03 -0.57 -5.25
N ALA A 263 -13.43 0.67 -5.52
CA ALA A 263 -12.95 1.84 -4.80
C ALA A 263 -13.55 1.97 -3.38
N ILE A 264 -14.75 1.41 -3.15
CA ILE A 264 -15.50 1.52 -1.88
C ILE A 264 -14.69 1.02 -0.67
N PRO A 265 -14.06 -0.17 -0.70
CA PRO A 265 -13.25 -0.63 0.44
C PRO A 265 -12.10 0.31 0.78
N THR A 266 -11.51 0.98 -0.22
CA THR A 266 -10.45 1.95 0.01
C THR A 266 -10.98 3.19 0.73
N ALA A 267 -12.13 3.71 0.30
CA ALA A 267 -12.78 4.87 0.93
C ALA A 267 -13.17 4.57 2.39
N ILE A 268 -13.81 3.41 2.62
CA ILE A 268 -14.17 2.95 3.98
C ILE A 268 -12.91 2.72 4.82
N GLY A 269 -11.84 2.19 4.21
CA GLY A 269 -10.56 1.94 4.86
C GLY A 269 -9.93 3.22 5.42
N VAL A 270 -10.04 4.35 4.72
CA VAL A 270 -9.57 5.65 5.22
C VAL A 270 -10.31 6.03 6.51
N ALA A 271 -11.64 5.96 6.52
CA ALA A 271 -12.43 6.26 7.71
C ALA A 271 -12.12 5.29 8.86
N SER A 272 -12.05 4.00 8.56
CA SER A 272 -11.74 2.94 9.52
C SER A 272 -10.35 3.13 10.15
N SER A 273 -9.33 3.48 9.37
CA SER A 273 -7.97 3.70 9.86
C SER A 273 -7.85 4.85 10.87
N LEU A 274 -8.76 5.80 10.84
CA LEU A 274 -8.81 6.92 11.77
C LEU A 274 -9.60 6.61 13.06
N LEU A 275 -10.62 5.76 12.95
CA LEU A 275 -11.56 5.51 14.03
C LEU A 275 -11.17 4.30 14.89
N ILE A 276 -10.92 3.15 14.25
CA ILE A 276 -10.75 1.87 14.97
C ILE A 276 -9.50 1.82 15.85
N PRO A 277 -8.32 2.33 15.44
CA PRO A 277 -7.14 2.30 16.31
C PRO A 277 -7.33 3.07 17.63
N ARG A 278 -8.18 4.11 17.63
CA ARG A 278 -8.51 4.86 18.83
C ARG A 278 -9.32 4.04 19.85
N LEU A 279 -10.07 3.04 19.38
CA LEU A 279 -10.84 2.12 20.21
C LEU A 279 -9.99 0.93 20.69
N ALA A 280 -8.82 0.71 20.08
CA ALA A 280 -7.94 -0.43 20.34
C ALA A 280 -7.06 -0.19 21.59
N THR A 281 -7.69 0.10 22.75
CA THR A 281 -7.00 0.15 24.03
C THR A 281 -6.37 -1.22 24.36
N PRO A 282 -5.36 -1.29 25.25
CA PRO A 282 -4.72 -2.56 25.60
C PRO A 282 -5.71 -3.70 25.91
N GLU A 283 -6.78 -3.40 26.66
CA GLU A 283 -7.79 -4.37 27.09
C GLU A 283 -8.68 -4.85 25.94
N ARG A 284 -8.96 -3.99 24.95
CA ARG A 284 -9.88 -4.26 23.84
C ARG A 284 -9.16 -4.70 22.58
N ARG A 285 -7.86 -4.49 22.49
CA ARG A 285 -7.05 -4.69 21.27
C ARG A 285 -7.19 -6.08 20.69
N ARG A 286 -7.13 -7.12 21.52
CA ARG A 286 -7.30 -8.50 21.09
C ARG A 286 -8.68 -8.75 20.49
N ALA A 287 -9.75 -8.26 21.14
CA ALA A 287 -11.10 -8.40 20.62
C ALA A 287 -11.29 -7.66 19.30
N ILE A 288 -10.73 -6.45 19.18
CA ILE A 288 -10.74 -5.66 17.94
C ILE A 288 -9.95 -6.37 16.84
N MET A 289 -8.78 -6.94 17.15
CA MET A 289 -7.99 -7.71 16.19
C MET A 289 -8.79 -8.90 15.65
N VAL A 290 -9.41 -9.68 16.54
CA VAL A 290 -10.27 -10.82 16.16
C VAL A 290 -11.44 -10.34 15.29
N ALA A 291 -12.10 -9.24 15.67
CA ALA A 291 -13.22 -8.70 14.90
C ALA A 291 -12.78 -8.22 13.50
N LEU A 292 -11.61 -7.59 13.37
CA LEU A 292 -11.06 -7.15 12.08
C LEU A 292 -10.72 -8.34 11.18
N VAL A 293 -10.07 -9.36 11.74
CA VAL A 293 -9.73 -10.59 10.98
C VAL A 293 -11.00 -11.36 10.59
N PHE A 294 -12.00 -11.44 11.49
CA PHE A 294 -13.31 -12.01 11.17
C PHE A 294 -14.00 -11.23 10.05
N SER A 295 -13.98 -9.88 10.11
CA SER A 295 -14.52 -9.03 9.04
C SER A 295 -13.84 -9.31 7.69
N ALA A 296 -12.50 -9.50 7.68
CA ALA A 296 -11.75 -9.86 6.47
C ALA A 296 -12.20 -11.21 5.90
N GLY A 297 -12.30 -12.24 6.74
CA GLY A 297 -12.72 -13.59 6.32
C GLY A 297 -14.16 -13.61 5.83
N LEU A 298 -15.07 -12.92 6.53
CA LEU A 298 -16.47 -12.80 6.13
C LEU A 298 -16.60 -12.00 4.82
N ALA A 299 -15.79 -10.94 4.62
CA ALA A 299 -15.75 -10.19 3.37
C ALA A 299 -15.37 -11.09 2.19
N ALA A 300 -14.29 -11.88 2.29
CA ALA A 300 -13.89 -12.80 1.24
C ALA A 300 -14.99 -13.85 0.94
N PHE A 301 -15.66 -14.35 1.97
CA PHE A 301 -16.79 -15.28 1.81
C PHE A 301 -17.97 -14.63 1.08
N LEU A 302 -18.38 -13.43 1.47
CA LEU A 302 -19.51 -12.72 0.88
C LEU A 302 -19.26 -12.32 -0.58
N LEU A 303 -18.02 -11.99 -0.94
CA LEU A 303 -17.63 -11.63 -2.32
C LEU A 303 -17.81 -12.79 -3.31
N GLN A 304 -17.97 -14.03 -2.86
CA GLN A 304 -18.36 -15.14 -3.75
C GLN A 304 -19.77 -14.97 -4.33
N PHE A 305 -20.61 -14.20 -3.64
CA PHE A 305 -21.98 -13.89 -4.03
C PHE A 305 -22.11 -12.48 -4.59
N ALA A 306 -21.02 -11.97 -5.22
CA ALA A 306 -20.95 -10.61 -5.75
C ALA A 306 -22.01 -10.27 -6.81
N GLY A 307 -22.65 -11.26 -7.41
CA GLY A 307 -23.83 -11.08 -8.28
C GLY A 307 -25.07 -10.56 -7.55
N ASN A 308 -25.12 -10.60 -6.22
CA ASN A 308 -26.22 -10.11 -5.39
C ASN A 308 -25.81 -8.84 -4.64
N HIS A 309 -26.62 -7.80 -4.69
CA HIS A 309 -26.29 -6.49 -4.10
C HIS A 309 -26.00 -6.53 -2.60
N LEU A 310 -26.75 -7.28 -1.80
CA LEU A 310 -26.59 -7.30 -0.34
C LEU A 310 -25.26 -7.96 0.09
N PRO A 311 -24.92 -9.19 -0.34
CA PRO A 311 -23.61 -9.77 -0.04
C PRO A 311 -22.44 -8.94 -0.56
N LEU A 312 -22.55 -8.39 -1.76
CA LEU A 312 -21.55 -7.51 -2.35
C LEU A 312 -21.28 -6.31 -1.45
N THR A 313 -22.32 -5.53 -1.16
CA THR A 313 -22.18 -4.30 -0.36
C THR A 313 -21.63 -4.60 1.03
N ALA A 314 -22.16 -5.63 1.70
CA ALA A 314 -21.67 -6.05 3.01
C ALA A 314 -20.20 -6.51 2.95
N GLY A 315 -19.83 -7.29 1.95
CA GLY A 315 -18.47 -7.76 1.73
C GLY A 315 -17.49 -6.60 1.53
N LEU A 316 -17.82 -5.62 0.70
CA LEU A 316 -16.98 -4.45 0.44
C LEU A 316 -16.82 -3.55 1.68
N ILE A 317 -17.88 -3.36 2.46
CA ILE A 317 -17.83 -2.61 3.73
C ILE A 317 -16.90 -3.32 4.72
N LEU A 318 -17.09 -4.62 4.94
CA LEU A 318 -16.28 -5.40 5.85
C LEU A 318 -14.81 -5.47 5.42
N GLN A 319 -14.55 -5.61 4.11
CA GLN A 319 -13.21 -5.54 3.53
C GLN A 319 -12.55 -4.19 3.84
N GLY A 320 -13.28 -3.08 3.64
CA GLY A 320 -12.75 -1.73 3.90
C GLY A 320 -12.41 -1.52 5.37
N ILE A 321 -13.27 -1.96 6.29
CA ILE A 321 -13.04 -1.91 7.74
C ILE A 321 -11.77 -2.69 8.10
N ALA A 322 -11.65 -3.92 7.65
CA ALA A 322 -10.49 -4.77 7.92
C ALA A 322 -9.21 -4.18 7.33
N ARG A 323 -9.24 -3.82 6.03
CA ARG A 323 -8.09 -3.28 5.30
C ARG A 323 -7.50 -2.03 5.96
N GLY A 324 -8.36 -1.07 6.35
CA GLY A 324 -7.90 0.21 6.88
C GLY A 324 -7.27 0.11 8.27
N SER A 325 -7.71 -0.83 9.10
CA SER A 325 -7.38 -0.84 10.52
C SER A 325 -6.49 -1.99 10.96
N MET A 326 -6.54 -3.14 10.28
CA MET A 326 -5.89 -4.37 10.74
C MET A 326 -4.36 -4.19 10.89
N MET A 327 -3.71 -3.58 9.91
CA MET A 327 -2.26 -3.32 9.94
C MET A 327 -1.89 -2.39 11.09
N THR A 328 -2.64 -1.31 11.30
CA THR A 328 -2.37 -0.33 12.36
C THR A 328 -2.52 -0.96 13.74
N VAL A 329 -3.55 -1.79 13.95
CA VAL A 329 -3.77 -2.48 15.22
C VAL A 329 -2.71 -3.55 15.47
N MET A 330 -2.26 -4.27 14.43
CA MET A 330 -1.14 -5.22 14.53
C MET A 330 0.17 -4.51 14.89
N MET A 331 0.47 -3.38 14.24
CA MET A 331 1.67 -2.59 14.53
C MET A 331 1.64 -2.05 15.96
N LEU A 332 0.49 -1.56 16.42
CA LEU A 332 0.31 -1.11 17.79
C LEU A 332 0.56 -2.25 18.79
N SER A 333 0.03 -3.45 18.51
CA SER A 333 0.28 -4.64 19.33
C SER A 333 1.77 -5.01 19.36
N LEU A 334 2.45 -4.91 18.22
CA LEU A 334 3.88 -5.21 18.11
C LEU A 334 4.74 -4.25 18.94
N VAL A 335 4.49 -2.94 18.82
CA VAL A 335 5.29 -1.91 19.52
C VAL A 335 5.09 -1.97 21.04
N GLU A 336 3.90 -2.34 21.52
CA GLU A 336 3.62 -2.48 22.92
C GLU A 336 3.98 -3.86 23.51
N THR A 337 4.46 -4.79 22.68
CA THR A 337 4.96 -6.08 23.16
C THR A 337 6.18 -5.89 24.09
N ALA A 338 6.19 -6.59 25.22
CA ALA A 338 7.29 -6.58 26.16
C ALA A 338 8.61 -6.97 25.46
N GLY A 339 9.66 -6.17 25.64
CA GLY A 339 10.95 -6.32 24.95
C GLY A 339 11.08 -5.59 23.61
N VAL A 340 10.00 -5.08 23.03
CA VAL A 340 10.02 -4.18 21.85
C VAL A 340 10.08 -2.73 22.32
N GLY A 341 8.97 -2.21 22.84
CA GLY A 341 8.85 -0.85 23.34
C GLY A 341 9.17 0.23 22.27
N SER A 342 9.16 1.48 22.69
CA SER A 342 9.50 2.63 21.83
C SER A 342 10.95 2.60 21.34
N ARG A 343 11.85 1.97 22.09
CA ARG A 343 13.28 1.88 21.77
C ARG A 343 13.57 1.06 20.50
N HIS A 344 12.81 0.00 20.27
CA HIS A 344 13.02 -0.93 19.15
C HIS A 344 11.87 -0.86 18.13
N ALA A 345 10.93 0.09 18.28
CA ALA A 345 9.77 0.23 17.41
C ALA A 345 10.12 0.38 15.93
N GLY A 346 11.20 1.09 15.61
CA GLY A 346 11.67 1.23 14.21
C GLY A 346 12.16 -0.09 13.62
N THR A 347 13.00 -0.85 14.35
CA THR A 347 13.47 -2.16 13.90
C THR A 347 12.32 -3.16 13.80
N ALA A 348 11.45 -3.19 14.81
CA ALA A 348 10.26 -4.06 14.80
C ALA A 348 9.32 -3.75 13.63
N GLY A 349 9.10 -2.46 13.32
CA GLY A 349 8.32 -2.03 12.17
C GLY A 349 8.95 -2.46 10.83
N GLY A 350 10.27 -2.35 10.70
CA GLY A 350 10.99 -2.83 9.51
C GLY A 350 10.81 -4.33 9.31
N ILE A 351 10.97 -5.13 10.37
CA ILE A 351 10.74 -6.59 10.34
C ILE A 351 9.28 -6.90 9.97
N PHE A 352 8.34 -6.17 10.56
CA PHE A 352 6.92 -6.34 10.31
C PHE A 352 6.58 -6.15 8.83
N PHE A 353 7.00 -5.03 8.23
CA PHE A 353 6.74 -4.76 6.82
C PHE A 353 7.47 -5.74 5.89
N SER A 354 8.72 -6.10 6.20
CA SER A 354 9.45 -7.10 5.40
C SER A 354 8.75 -8.47 5.41
N ALA A 355 8.27 -8.91 6.58
CA ALA A 355 7.49 -10.14 6.68
C ALA A 355 6.15 -10.02 5.96
N ALA A 356 5.44 -8.91 6.16
CA ALA A 356 4.13 -8.67 5.57
C ALA A 356 4.17 -8.71 4.03
N GLU A 357 5.20 -8.14 3.40
CA GLU A 357 5.33 -8.13 1.93
C GLU A 357 5.53 -9.52 1.32
N ILE A 358 5.94 -10.53 2.10
CA ILE A 358 5.87 -11.94 1.65
C ILE A 358 4.42 -12.28 1.29
N GLY A 359 3.46 -11.88 2.13
CA GLY A 359 2.03 -12.00 1.83
C GLY A 359 1.62 -11.14 0.64
N GLY A 360 2.19 -9.94 0.53
CA GLY A 360 1.97 -9.02 -0.60
C GLY A 360 2.33 -9.62 -1.96
N ILE A 361 3.40 -10.41 -2.02
CA ILE A 361 3.83 -11.16 -3.21
C ILE A 361 2.91 -12.36 -3.45
N LEU A 362 2.72 -13.17 -2.40
CA LEU A 362 2.01 -14.46 -2.52
C LEU A 362 0.52 -14.29 -2.77
N GLY A 363 -0.12 -13.23 -2.25
CA GLY A 363 -1.55 -13.02 -2.39
C GLY A 363 -2.02 -12.96 -3.83
N PRO A 364 -1.56 -11.99 -4.64
CA PRO A 364 -1.95 -11.89 -6.05
C PRO A 364 -1.55 -13.13 -6.87
N LEU A 365 -0.36 -13.66 -6.64
CA LEU A 365 0.15 -14.85 -7.34
C LEU A 365 -0.73 -16.08 -7.08
N THR A 366 -1.07 -16.33 -5.81
CA THR A 366 -1.87 -17.51 -5.44
C THR A 366 -3.31 -17.39 -5.95
N LEU A 367 -3.93 -16.22 -5.85
CA LEU A 367 -5.28 -16.01 -6.35
C LEU A 367 -5.35 -16.20 -7.88
N GLY A 368 -4.38 -15.65 -8.60
CA GLY A 368 -4.29 -15.84 -10.05
C GLY A 368 -4.05 -17.30 -10.44
N GLY A 369 -3.08 -17.97 -9.80
CA GLY A 369 -2.81 -19.39 -10.06
C GLY A 369 -3.99 -20.32 -9.73
N LEU A 370 -4.71 -20.06 -8.62
CA LEU A 370 -5.93 -20.80 -8.31
C LEU A 370 -7.04 -20.53 -9.33
N SER A 371 -7.14 -19.29 -9.84
CA SER A 371 -8.11 -18.97 -10.89
C SER A 371 -7.84 -19.76 -12.18
N ASP A 372 -6.58 -19.91 -12.59
CA ASP A 372 -6.21 -20.73 -13.74
C ASP A 372 -6.54 -22.22 -13.52
N LEU A 373 -6.28 -22.74 -12.32
CA LEU A 373 -6.51 -24.16 -12.00
C LEU A 373 -7.99 -24.53 -11.86
N THR A 374 -8.82 -23.59 -11.38
CA THR A 374 -10.23 -23.87 -11.00
C THR A 374 -11.25 -23.16 -11.87
N GLY A 375 -10.81 -22.38 -12.85
CA GLY A 375 -11.67 -21.64 -13.78
C GLY A 375 -12.31 -20.38 -13.19
N GLY A 376 -11.86 -19.90 -12.01
CA GLY A 376 -12.40 -18.69 -11.39
C GLY A 376 -11.84 -18.39 -10.01
N PHE A 377 -12.27 -17.28 -9.42
CA PHE A 377 -11.73 -16.77 -8.15
C PHE A 377 -12.35 -17.38 -6.89
N SER A 378 -13.37 -18.22 -6.99
CA SER A 378 -14.07 -18.81 -5.82
C SER A 378 -13.10 -19.55 -4.89
N SER A 379 -12.22 -20.39 -5.43
CA SER A 379 -11.20 -21.11 -4.64
C SER A 379 -10.24 -20.19 -3.93
N GLY A 380 -9.83 -19.09 -4.58
CA GLY A 380 -9.01 -18.06 -3.97
C GLY A 380 -9.72 -17.32 -2.83
N LEU A 381 -11.00 -17.00 -2.99
CA LEU A 381 -11.82 -16.38 -1.94
C LEU A 381 -12.04 -17.31 -0.73
N TYR A 382 -12.24 -18.63 -0.96
CA TYR A 382 -12.26 -19.62 0.13
C TYR A 382 -10.93 -19.71 0.85
N LEU A 383 -9.81 -19.69 0.11
CA LEU A 383 -8.48 -19.69 0.71
C LEU A 383 -8.28 -18.45 1.60
N LEU A 384 -8.67 -17.24 1.13
CA LEU A 384 -8.60 -16.02 1.94
C LEU A 384 -9.42 -16.14 3.23
N SER A 385 -10.64 -16.69 3.16
CA SER A 385 -11.47 -16.95 4.33
C SER A 385 -10.80 -17.92 5.30
N GLY A 386 -10.18 -18.99 4.79
CA GLY A 386 -9.45 -19.98 5.58
C GLY A 386 -8.21 -19.38 6.27
N ILE A 387 -7.44 -18.56 5.57
CA ILE A 387 -6.29 -17.81 6.14
C ILE A 387 -6.77 -16.91 7.28
N CYS A 388 -7.87 -16.17 7.09
CA CYS A 388 -8.44 -15.33 8.13
C CYS A 388 -8.90 -16.16 9.34
N PHE A 389 -9.51 -17.32 9.12
CA PHE A 389 -9.85 -18.24 10.22
C PHE A 389 -8.61 -18.66 11.03
N LEU A 390 -7.52 -19.04 10.34
CA LEU A 390 -6.25 -19.34 11.00
C LEU A 390 -5.68 -18.14 11.76
N MET A 391 -5.77 -16.94 11.19
CA MET A 391 -5.34 -15.72 11.85
C MET A 391 -6.16 -15.43 13.13
N ILE A 392 -7.45 -15.76 13.18
CA ILE A 392 -8.26 -15.64 14.40
C ILE A 392 -7.67 -16.52 15.50
N LEU A 393 -7.33 -17.79 15.18
CA LEU A 393 -6.70 -18.69 16.14
C LEU A 393 -5.36 -18.16 16.67
N LEU A 394 -4.58 -17.49 15.81
CA LEU A 394 -3.34 -16.86 16.22
C LEU A 394 -3.60 -15.62 17.09
N ALA A 395 -4.57 -14.78 16.71
CA ALA A 395 -4.94 -13.57 17.46
C ALA A 395 -5.43 -13.89 18.88
N ILE A 396 -6.16 -14.99 19.05
CA ILE A 396 -6.59 -15.47 20.37
C ILE A 396 -5.40 -15.85 21.27
N ARG A 397 -4.30 -16.31 20.68
CA ARG A 397 -3.07 -16.69 21.41
C ARG A 397 -2.17 -15.50 21.75
N LEU A 398 -2.37 -14.33 21.12
CA LEU A 398 -1.67 -13.10 21.51
C LEU A 398 -2.12 -12.73 22.93
N ARG A 399 -1.19 -12.85 23.87
CA ARG A 399 -1.37 -12.33 25.23
C ARG A 399 -0.99 -10.85 25.25
N PRO A 400 -1.76 -10.00 25.95
CA PRO A 400 -1.45 -8.58 26.08
C PRO A 400 -0.12 -8.34 26.78
#